data_50569b7a95bcbb2d267a5a843c93acc2
#
_entry.id   50569b7a95bcbb2d267a5a843c93acc2
#
_cell.length_a   1.000
_cell.length_b   1.000
_cell.length_c   1.000
_cell.angle_alpha   90.00
_cell.angle_beta   90.00
_cell.angle_gamma   90.00
#
_symmetry.space_group_name_H-M   'P 1'
#
loop_
_entity.id
_entity.type
_entity.pdbx_description
1 polymer ?
#
loop_
_entity_poly.entity_id
_entity_poly.type
_entity_poly.pdbx_seq_one_letter_code
_entity_poly.pdbx_strand_id
1 'polypeptide(L)'
;MRIAARAQNIVRLVMVMFILIVLVLITSARSRAQTFTDIKPSPQQVEWQDLEMGAIIHFGPNTFLDREWGDGTADPKIFNPTQFDPEQWMRAIQSAGIKYVIFVAKHHDGFCLWPSAETDYSVKSSPWENGHGDVVRQVEQAARKYGLKFGVYLSPWDRHEPRYSNSAEYDKYYSAELDELVQGYGDLQEFWLDGAGSAGHVYNFPRIIEELRTYQPNTLVFADVALFDYGDIRWAGNEDGVVPYENWNVIDRHGYLRWRPVEADTPLRKAHWFWHPNDESSLKSVPELISTYEQTVGRGAQLVLGIAPDQRGLLPEADIQRLKEFGAALRQRYGNNLVARHIKATPEFELALDGDPDTFWSAPTGSHHAVLEVNFAAPITFDRALTMEWLNAGQHIQKYALEINRNGKWIQVFKGNAIGHKRIDHFTPVTASRVRLNILSSSAQAHIREFQLFDSKYDSKGESKNDSKHASP
;
A
#
# COMPACT_ATOMS: atom_id res chain seq x y z
N MET A 1 19.78 53.53 -54.00
CA MET A 1 18.62 52.72 -53.59
C MET A 1 18.81 51.21 -53.76
N ARG A 2 19.43 50.67 -54.84
CA ARG A 2 19.55 49.20 -55.01
C ARG A 2 20.54 48.49 -54.09
N ILE A 3 21.53 49.17 -53.49
CA ILE A 3 22.53 48.60 -52.56
C ILE A 3 21.90 48.44 -51.17
N ALA A 4 21.10 49.38 -50.68
CA ALA A 4 20.43 49.29 -49.39
C ALA A 4 19.39 48.19 -49.31
N ALA A 5 18.66 47.94 -50.40
CA ALA A 5 17.68 46.85 -50.50
C ALA A 5 18.33 45.47 -50.51
N ARG A 6 19.53 45.30 -51.09
CA ARG A 6 20.29 44.06 -51.05
C ARG A 6 20.84 43.78 -49.62
N ALA A 7 21.31 44.77 -48.91
CA ALA A 7 21.80 44.63 -47.56
C ALA A 7 20.66 44.21 -46.60
N GLN A 8 19.47 44.77 -46.74
CA GLN A 8 18.27 44.40 -45.92
C GLN A 8 17.82 42.97 -46.21
N ASN A 9 17.90 42.51 -47.45
CA ASN A 9 17.52 41.13 -47.79
C ASN A 9 18.54 40.12 -47.25
N ILE A 10 19.82 40.43 -47.21
CA ILE A 10 20.86 39.57 -46.60
C ILE A 10 20.67 39.49 -45.09
N VAL A 11 20.39 40.58 -44.38
CA VAL A 11 20.10 40.59 -42.95
C VAL A 11 18.87 39.79 -42.61
N ARG A 12 17.80 39.90 -43.42
CA ARG A 12 16.58 39.08 -43.25
C ARG A 12 16.89 37.57 -43.47
N LEU A 13 17.68 37.21 -44.45
CA LEU A 13 18.03 35.82 -44.75
C LEU A 13 18.86 35.21 -43.62
N VAL A 14 19.84 35.97 -43.10
CA VAL A 14 20.66 35.54 -41.96
C VAL A 14 19.81 35.37 -40.68
N MET A 15 18.88 36.28 -40.43
CA MET A 15 17.98 36.20 -39.28
C MET A 15 17.02 35.01 -39.38
N VAL A 16 16.50 34.70 -40.59
CA VAL A 16 15.66 33.51 -40.81
C VAL A 16 16.46 32.23 -40.67
N MET A 17 17.69 32.20 -41.20
CA MET A 17 18.60 31.05 -40.97
C MET A 17 18.93 30.85 -39.49
N PHE A 18 19.19 31.93 -38.73
CA PHE A 18 19.48 31.84 -37.31
C PHE A 18 18.27 31.32 -36.53
N ILE A 19 17.06 31.80 -36.84
CA ILE A 19 15.80 31.31 -36.26
C ILE A 19 15.58 29.83 -36.58
N LEU A 20 15.84 29.39 -37.81
CA LEU A 20 15.74 27.98 -38.21
C LEU A 20 16.78 27.11 -37.52
N ILE A 21 18.01 27.59 -37.33
CA ILE A 21 19.06 26.88 -36.58
C ILE A 21 18.70 26.76 -35.12
N VAL A 22 18.17 27.83 -34.50
CA VAL A 22 17.70 27.82 -33.10
C VAL A 22 16.51 26.90 -32.95
N LEU A 23 15.54 26.92 -33.88
CA LEU A 23 14.42 25.97 -33.91
C LEU A 23 14.89 24.51 -34.06
N VAL A 24 15.86 24.25 -34.95
CA VAL A 24 16.46 22.90 -35.10
C VAL A 24 17.25 22.50 -33.84
N LEU A 25 17.93 23.41 -33.16
CA LEU A 25 18.63 23.15 -31.91
C LEU A 25 17.64 22.91 -30.73
N ILE A 26 16.50 23.60 -30.73
CA ILE A 26 15.43 23.38 -29.74
C ILE A 26 14.68 22.07 -30.03
N THR A 27 14.47 21.70 -31.31
CA THR A 27 13.83 20.43 -31.66
C THR A 27 14.80 19.22 -31.60
N SER A 28 16.12 19.45 -31.59
CA SER A 28 17.12 18.39 -31.41
C SER A 28 17.49 18.13 -29.94
N ALA A 29 16.91 18.83 -28.96
CA ALA A 29 16.75 18.28 -27.64
C ALA A 29 15.77 17.10 -27.73
N ARG A 30 16.25 15.99 -28.33
CA ARG A 30 15.58 14.69 -28.25
C ARG A 30 15.34 14.45 -26.77
N SER A 31 14.10 14.60 -26.33
CA SER A 31 13.73 14.05 -25.03
C SER A 31 14.16 12.59 -25.07
N ARG A 32 15.19 12.27 -24.32
CA ARG A 32 15.65 10.88 -24.18
C ARG A 32 14.43 10.12 -23.71
N ALA A 33 13.99 9.12 -24.48
CA ALA A 33 12.86 8.31 -24.06
C ALA A 33 13.17 7.78 -22.65
N GLN A 34 12.28 8.01 -21.71
CA GLN A 34 12.39 7.52 -20.34
C GLN A 34 12.54 5.99 -20.38
N THR A 35 13.49 5.45 -19.62
CA THR A 35 13.66 4.01 -19.46
C THR A 35 13.19 3.57 -18.09
N PHE A 36 12.94 2.28 -17.89
CA PHE A 36 12.55 1.74 -16.58
C PHE A 36 13.52 2.13 -15.45
N THR A 37 14.81 2.29 -15.78
CA THR A 37 15.85 2.68 -14.81
C THR A 37 15.81 4.14 -14.39
N ASP A 38 15.11 4.99 -15.16
CA ASP A 38 14.99 6.42 -14.85
C ASP A 38 13.82 6.68 -13.90
N ILE A 39 12.91 5.71 -13.70
CA ILE A 39 11.70 5.86 -12.90
C ILE A 39 11.99 5.53 -11.45
N LYS A 40 11.67 6.47 -10.58
CA LYS A 40 11.84 6.37 -9.12
C LYS A 40 10.53 6.69 -8.41
N PRO A 41 10.35 6.18 -7.17
CA PRO A 41 9.23 6.61 -6.34
C PRO A 41 9.36 8.07 -5.92
N SER A 42 8.23 8.68 -5.60
CA SER A 42 8.22 9.89 -4.77
C SER A 42 8.57 9.54 -3.31
N PRO A 43 9.04 10.52 -2.51
CA PRO A 43 9.25 10.28 -1.08
C PRO A 43 7.99 9.74 -0.37
N GLN A 44 6.81 10.24 -0.74
CA GLN A 44 5.53 9.81 -0.20
C GLN A 44 5.22 8.33 -0.53
N GLN A 45 5.57 7.88 -1.75
CA GLN A 45 5.41 6.49 -2.14
C GLN A 45 6.36 5.56 -1.38
N VAL A 46 7.59 6.00 -1.08
CA VAL A 46 8.52 5.23 -0.23
C VAL A 46 7.98 5.13 1.19
N GLU A 47 7.61 6.27 1.80
CA GLU A 47 7.02 6.29 3.14
C GLU A 47 5.80 5.37 3.24
N TRP A 48 4.92 5.41 2.25
CA TRP A 48 3.74 4.56 2.21
C TRP A 48 4.10 3.07 2.10
N GLN A 49 5.06 2.70 1.23
CA GLN A 49 5.53 1.32 1.13
C GLN A 49 6.13 0.82 2.45
N ASP A 50 6.76 1.68 3.23
CA ASP A 50 7.32 1.36 4.55
C ASP A 50 6.24 1.12 5.63
N LEU A 51 5.01 1.53 5.40
CA LEU A 51 3.88 1.19 6.28
C LEU A 51 3.49 -0.29 6.15
N GLU A 52 3.67 -0.93 5.00
CA GLU A 52 3.44 -2.35 4.67
C GLU A 52 1.99 -2.83 4.84
N MET A 53 1.31 -2.46 5.93
CA MET A 53 -0.06 -2.89 6.24
C MET A 53 -0.96 -1.74 6.61
N GLY A 54 -2.11 -1.68 5.94
CA GLY A 54 -3.26 -0.82 6.23
C GLY A 54 -4.49 -1.60 6.63
N ALA A 55 -5.50 -0.89 7.14
CA ALA A 55 -6.85 -1.40 7.30
C ALA A 55 -7.84 -0.49 6.57
N ILE A 56 -8.81 -1.07 5.89
CA ILE A 56 -9.95 -0.34 5.35
C ILE A 56 -11.20 -0.69 6.17
N ILE A 57 -11.88 0.34 6.68
CA ILE A 57 -12.98 0.16 7.63
C ILE A 57 -14.31 0.46 6.94
N HIS A 58 -15.14 -0.57 6.81
CA HIS A 58 -16.50 -0.47 6.27
C HIS A 58 -17.51 -0.43 7.43
N PHE A 59 -18.20 0.69 7.54
CA PHE A 59 -19.25 0.91 8.53
C PHE A 59 -20.28 1.91 7.96
N GLY A 60 -21.57 1.68 8.17
CA GLY A 60 -22.60 2.53 7.60
C GLY A 60 -23.98 1.85 7.60
N PRO A 61 -24.98 2.39 6.88
CA PRO A 61 -26.31 1.78 6.78
C PRO A 61 -26.30 0.30 6.36
N ASN A 62 -25.34 -0.12 5.55
CA ASN A 62 -25.20 -1.50 5.08
C ASN A 62 -24.97 -2.47 6.25
N THR A 63 -24.22 -2.07 7.29
CA THR A 63 -24.05 -2.84 8.55
C THR A 63 -25.40 -3.14 9.23
N PHE A 64 -26.33 -2.19 9.20
CA PHE A 64 -27.65 -2.34 9.83
C PHE A 64 -28.65 -3.09 8.98
N LEU A 65 -28.42 -3.11 7.65
CA LEU A 65 -29.30 -3.75 6.67
C LEU A 65 -28.85 -5.16 6.29
N ASP A 66 -27.73 -5.63 6.83
CA ASP A 66 -27.15 -6.93 6.48
C ASP A 66 -26.88 -7.04 4.97
N ARG A 67 -26.14 -6.05 4.40
CA ARG A 67 -25.87 -5.94 2.96
C ARG A 67 -24.44 -5.50 2.68
N GLU A 68 -23.87 -6.02 1.60
CA GLU A 68 -22.58 -5.53 1.08
C GLU A 68 -22.78 -4.22 0.28
N TRP A 69 -23.81 -4.13 -0.53
CA TRP A 69 -24.11 -2.95 -1.35
C TRP A 69 -25.52 -2.44 -1.09
N GLY A 70 -25.62 -1.26 -0.51
CA GLY A 70 -26.87 -0.52 -0.39
C GLY A 70 -27.36 -0.01 -1.75
N ASP A 71 -28.65 0.22 -1.87
CA ASP A 71 -29.29 0.72 -3.08
C ASP A 71 -29.54 2.24 -3.10
N GLY A 72 -29.10 2.94 -2.05
CA GLY A 72 -29.28 4.40 -1.91
C GLY A 72 -30.67 4.81 -1.39
N THR A 73 -31.50 3.86 -0.94
CA THR A 73 -32.88 4.15 -0.49
C THR A 73 -33.11 3.95 1.00
N ALA A 74 -32.06 3.61 1.76
CA ALA A 74 -32.17 3.39 3.21
C ALA A 74 -32.62 4.67 3.92
N ASP A 75 -33.53 4.54 4.89
CA ASP A 75 -33.84 5.67 5.78
C ASP A 75 -32.60 5.97 6.63
N PRO A 76 -32.07 7.21 6.63
CA PRO A 76 -30.95 7.60 7.49
C PRO A 76 -31.10 7.24 8.96
N LYS A 77 -32.32 7.12 9.44
CA LYS A 77 -32.64 6.74 10.82
C LYS A 77 -32.20 5.32 11.20
N ILE A 78 -31.87 4.47 10.22
CA ILE A 78 -31.36 3.12 10.50
C ILE A 78 -29.96 3.18 11.10
N PHE A 79 -29.17 4.22 10.76
CA PHE A 79 -27.83 4.41 11.30
C PHE A 79 -27.90 4.93 12.72
N ASN A 80 -27.79 4.03 13.70
CA ASN A 80 -27.86 4.37 15.12
C ASN A 80 -27.01 3.43 16.00
N PRO A 81 -25.68 3.45 15.89
CA PRO A 81 -24.81 2.63 16.71
C PRO A 81 -24.95 3.01 18.19
N THR A 82 -25.10 2.00 19.07
CA THR A 82 -25.40 2.21 20.49
C THR A 82 -24.17 2.31 21.39
N GLN A 83 -22.99 1.89 20.91
CA GLN A 83 -21.75 1.78 21.68
C GLN A 83 -20.53 2.18 20.82
N PHE A 84 -20.68 3.18 19.94
CA PHE A 84 -19.65 3.58 19.01
C PHE A 84 -18.33 3.92 19.73
N ASP A 85 -17.28 3.11 19.49
CA ASP A 85 -15.94 3.28 20.07
C ASP A 85 -14.85 3.07 19.03
N PRO A 86 -14.49 4.09 18.23
CA PRO A 86 -13.42 3.99 17.25
C PRO A 86 -12.04 3.78 17.89
N GLU A 87 -11.85 4.10 19.17
CA GLU A 87 -10.59 3.80 19.85
C GLU A 87 -10.41 2.29 20.08
N GLN A 88 -11.50 1.55 20.31
CA GLN A 88 -11.45 0.09 20.37
C GLN A 88 -10.96 -0.49 19.02
N TRP A 89 -11.42 0.07 17.90
CA TRP A 89 -10.97 -0.34 16.57
C TRP A 89 -9.47 -0.10 16.42
N MET A 90 -8.99 1.11 16.75
CA MET A 90 -7.56 1.45 16.60
C MET A 90 -6.66 0.59 17.48
N ARG A 91 -7.08 0.26 18.70
CA ARG A 91 -6.33 -0.68 19.57
C ARG A 91 -6.20 -2.07 18.93
N ALA A 92 -7.27 -2.58 18.35
CA ALA A 92 -7.26 -3.89 17.68
C ALA A 92 -6.36 -3.86 16.43
N ILE A 93 -6.51 -2.85 15.57
CA ILE A 93 -5.74 -2.63 14.36
C ILE A 93 -4.24 -2.52 14.68
N GLN A 94 -3.87 -1.69 15.66
CA GLN A 94 -2.49 -1.53 16.10
C GLN A 94 -1.88 -2.85 16.62
N SER A 95 -2.68 -3.68 17.29
CA SER A 95 -2.22 -4.97 17.82
C SER A 95 -1.76 -5.96 16.72
N ALA A 96 -2.34 -5.83 15.52
CA ALA A 96 -1.95 -6.59 14.34
C ALA A 96 -0.64 -6.09 13.70
N GLY A 97 -0.16 -4.90 14.08
CA GLY A 97 1.01 -4.26 13.46
C GLY A 97 0.67 -3.37 12.26
N ILE A 98 -0.61 -3.13 12.01
CA ILE A 98 -1.11 -2.22 10.96
C ILE A 98 -0.73 -0.77 11.32
N LYS A 99 -0.41 0.04 10.31
CA LYS A 99 0.19 1.37 10.47
C LYS A 99 -0.71 2.53 10.01
N TYR A 100 -1.70 2.26 9.18
CA TYR A 100 -2.64 3.26 8.70
C TYR A 100 -4.04 2.68 8.56
N VAL A 101 -5.03 3.56 8.53
CA VAL A 101 -6.41 3.20 8.29
C VAL A 101 -6.98 4.05 7.17
N ILE A 102 -7.81 3.43 6.33
CA ILE A 102 -8.65 4.07 5.33
C ILE A 102 -10.07 3.94 5.83
N PHE A 103 -10.74 5.06 6.05
CA PHE A 103 -12.13 5.03 6.49
C PHE A 103 -13.07 5.27 5.31
N VAL A 104 -14.04 4.38 5.13
CA VAL A 104 -15.08 4.51 4.10
C VAL A 104 -16.06 5.60 4.54
N ALA A 105 -15.79 6.85 4.15
CA ALA A 105 -16.61 8.00 4.51
C ALA A 105 -17.97 8.00 3.78
N LYS A 106 -17.98 7.55 2.52
CA LYS A 106 -19.19 7.32 1.72
C LYS A 106 -18.98 6.09 0.83
N HIS A 107 -19.80 5.07 0.99
CA HIS A 107 -19.86 3.91 0.11
C HIS A 107 -20.81 4.15 -1.08
N HIS A 108 -20.99 3.18 -1.96
CA HIS A 108 -21.79 3.27 -3.19
C HIS A 108 -23.27 3.61 -2.97
N ASP A 109 -23.80 3.43 -1.76
CA ASP A 109 -25.16 3.80 -1.40
C ASP A 109 -25.35 5.30 -1.23
N GLY A 110 -24.25 6.09 -1.20
CA GLY A 110 -24.28 7.55 -1.13
C GLY A 110 -24.44 8.12 0.28
N PHE A 111 -24.51 7.29 1.34
CA PHE A 111 -24.68 7.79 2.71
C PHE A 111 -23.36 8.37 3.25
N CYS A 112 -23.40 9.66 3.59
CA CYS A 112 -22.25 10.36 4.13
C CYS A 112 -22.12 10.15 5.64
N LEU A 113 -20.98 9.60 6.07
CA LEU A 113 -20.66 9.38 7.50
C LEU A 113 -20.09 10.63 8.19
N TRP A 114 -20.19 11.79 7.56
CA TRP A 114 -19.93 13.12 8.08
C TRP A 114 -21.16 14.02 7.84
N PRO A 115 -21.33 15.13 8.57
CA PRO A 115 -22.48 16.01 8.42
C PRO A 115 -22.35 16.90 7.16
N SER A 116 -22.33 16.28 5.98
CA SER A 116 -22.17 16.97 4.69
C SER A 116 -23.16 18.11 4.51
N ALA A 117 -22.70 19.22 3.95
CA ALA A 117 -23.57 20.34 3.55
C ALA A 117 -24.30 20.06 2.22
N GLU A 118 -23.77 19.10 1.42
CA GLU A 118 -24.23 18.84 0.06
C GLU A 118 -25.47 17.94 -0.02
N THR A 119 -25.69 17.12 1.03
CA THR A 119 -26.81 16.17 1.06
C THR A 119 -27.37 16.00 2.46
N ASP A 120 -28.67 15.73 2.56
CA ASP A 120 -29.32 15.29 3.80
C ASP A 120 -29.20 13.76 4.00
N TYR A 121 -28.74 13.02 3.00
CA TYR A 121 -28.48 11.58 3.12
C TYR A 121 -27.16 11.32 3.84
N SER A 122 -27.15 11.63 5.13
CA SER A 122 -25.96 11.62 5.97
C SER A 122 -26.30 11.42 7.44
N VAL A 123 -25.26 11.29 8.27
CA VAL A 123 -25.37 11.16 9.72
C VAL A 123 -26.16 12.28 10.39
N LYS A 124 -26.24 13.48 9.78
CA LYS A 124 -27.05 14.60 10.32
C LYS A 124 -28.54 14.31 10.31
N SER A 125 -29.02 13.38 9.48
CA SER A 125 -30.41 12.94 9.42
C SER A 125 -30.67 11.66 10.22
N SER A 126 -29.64 11.08 10.86
CA SER A 126 -29.77 9.93 11.73
C SER A 126 -30.10 10.36 13.17
N PRO A 127 -30.68 9.47 14.02
CA PRO A 127 -30.86 9.73 15.43
C PRO A 127 -29.55 9.67 16.24
N TRP A 128 -28.49 9.11 15.66
CA TRP A 128 -27.20 8.99 16.33
C TRP A 128 -26.65 10.36 16.70
N GLU A 129 -26.23 10.50 17.97
CA GLU A 129 -25.78 11.77 18.55
C GLU A 129 -26.74 12.96 18.31
N ASN A 130 -28.04 12.66 18.21
CA ASN A 130 -29.11 13.62 17.94
C ASN A 130 -28.90 14.42 16.62
N GLY A 131 -28.32 13.80 15.60
CA GLY A 131 -28.01 14.42 14.30
C GLY A 131 -26.77 15.33 14.31
N HIS A 132 -26.00 15.35 15.38
CA HIS A 132 -24.77 16.17 15.50
C HIS A 132 -23.49 15.34 15.38
N GLY A 133 -23.59 14.03 15.12
CA GLY A 133 -22.47 13.14 15.01
C GLY A 133 -21.63 13.36 13.73
N ASP A 134 -20.34 13.09 13.86
CA ASP A 134 -19.38 13.05 12.75
C ASP A 134 -18.49 11.82 12.93
N VAL A 135 -18.83 10.74 12.23
CA VAL A 135 -18.11 9.46 12.33
C VAL A 135 -16.70 9.59 11.81
N VAL A 136 -16.53 10.28 10.66
CA VAL A 136 -15.21 10.50 10.03
C VAL A 136 -14.28 11.22 11.01
N ARG A 137 -14.77 12.26 11.68
CA ARG A 137 -14.02 13.02 12.68
C ARG A 137 -13.58 12.16 13.85
N GLN A 138 -14.50 11.36 14.39
CA GLN A 138 -14.18 10.54 15.57
C GLN A 138 -13.20 9.42 15.21
N VAL A 139 -13.30 8.83 14.02
CA VAL A 139 -12.34 7.84 13.53
C VAL A 139 -10.97 8.47 13.26
N GLU A 140 -10.92 9.63 12.61
CA GLU A 140 -9.69 10.38 12.38
C GLU A 140 -8.94 10.69 13.68
N GLN A 141 -9.65 11.23 14.67
CA GLN A 141 -9.07 11.54 15.99
C GLN A 141 -8.56 10.30 16.71
N ALA A 142 -9.33 9.19 16.65
CA ALA A 142 -8.89 7.92 17.22
C ALA A 142 -7.62 7.40 16.50
N ALA A 143 -7.58 7.42 15.17
CA ALA A 143 -6.40 6.99 14.41
C ALA A 143 -5.15 7.78 14.84
N ARG A 144 -5.21 9.11 14.87
CA ARG A 144 -4.09 9.95 15.29
C ARG A 144 -3.68 9.73 16.74
N LYS A 145 -4.64 9.57 17.64
CA LYS A 145 -4.37 9.27 19.07
C LYS A 145 -3.56 8.00 19.23
N TYR A 146 -3.79 7.00 18.40
CA TYR A 146 -3.06 5.73 18.41
C TYR A 146 -1.85 5.69 17.46
N GLY A 147 -1.45 6.83 16.88
CA GLY A 147 -0.29 6.94 16.00
C GLY A 147 -0.44 6.24 14.66
N LEU A 148 -1.68 5.99 14.23
CA LEU A 148 -1.99 5.47 12.91
C LEU A 148 -2.15 6.63 11.91
N LYS A 149 -1.63 6.45 10.70
CA LYS A 149 -1.93 7.38 9.61
C LYS A 149 -3.38 7.22 9.19
N PHE A 150 -3.99 8.28 8.67
CA PHE A 150 -5.41 8.31 8.32
C PHE A 150 -5.61 8.59 6.83
N GLY A 151 -6.44 7.82 6.18
CA GLY A 151 -6.89 8.00 4.81
C GLY A 151 -8.41 7.92 4.70
N VAL A 152 -8.93 8.35 3.58
CA VAL A 152 -10.38 8.43 3.32
C VAL A 152 -10.71 7.71 2.01
N TYR A 153 -11.80 6.95 2.03
CA TYR A 153 -12.45 6.42 0.85
C TYR A 153 -13.72 7.24 0.58
N LEU A 154 -13.84 7.77 -0.63
CA LEU A 154 -15.04 8.45 -1.13
C LEU A 154 -15.47 7.79 -2.43
N SER A 155 -16.55 7.01 -2.40
CA SER A 155 -17.06 6.35 -3.60
C SER A 155 -17.41 7.36 -4.69
N PRO A 156 -16.83 7.24 -5.90
CA PRO A 156 -17.28 8.02 -7.04
C PRO A 156 -18.67 7.58 -7.52
N TRP A 157 -19.01 6.31 -7.38
CA TRP A 157 -20.33 5.79 -7.68
C TRP A 157 -21.30 6.15 -6.55
N ASP A 158 -22.44 6.78 -6.88
CA ASP A 158 -23.46 7.20 -5.93
C ASP A 158 -24.83 6.73 -6.40
N ARG A 159 -25.46 5.86 -5.64
CA ARG A 159 -26.76 5.28 -5.96
C ARG A 159 -27.93 6.08 -5.39
N HIS A 160 -27.66 7.04 -4.52
CA HIS A 160 -28.67 7.91 -3.93
C HIS A 160 -28.84 9.21 -4.71
N GLU A 161 -27.73 9.83 -5.14
CA GLU A 161 -27.72 11.20 -5.69
C GLU A 161 -28.32 11.25 -7.12
N PRO A 162 -29.44 11.94 -7.33
CA PRO A 162 -30.08 12.01 -8.66
C PRO A 162 -29.20 12.66 -9.73
N ARG A 163 -28.31 13.61 -9.35
CA ARG A 163 -27.35 14.26 -10.27
C ARG A 163 -26.37 13.27 -10.89
N TYR A 164 -26.22 12.06 -10.32
CA TYR A 164 -25.36 11.00 -10.89
C TYR A 164 -25.72 10.67 -12.35
N SER A 165 -26.98 10.87 -12.74
CA SER A 165 -27.42 10.70 -14.14
C SER A 165 -26.85 11.75 -15.11
N ASN A 166 -26.29 12.85 -14.63
CA ASN A 166 -25.67 13.94 -15.40
C ASN A 166 -24.23 14.18 -14.91
N SER A 167 -23.24 13.70 -15.65
CA SER A 167 -21.83 13.80 -15.26
C SER A 167 -21.38 15.20 -14.86
N ALA A 168 -21.77 16.24 -15.58
CA ALA A 168 -21.32 17.61 -15.29
C ALA A 168 -21.91 18.19 -14.00
N GLU A 169 -23.13 17.82 -13.65
CA GLU A 169 -23.74 18.22 -12.37
C GLU A 169 -23.23 17.36 -11.23
N TYR A 170 -23.00 16.08 -11.48
CA TYR A 170 -22.44 15.19 -10.48
C TYR A 170 -20.99 15.53 -10.15
N ASP A 171 -20.16 15.88 -11.13
CA ASP A 171 -18.79 16.32 -10.89
C ASP A 171 -18.72 17.52 -9.92
N LYS A 172 -19.67 18.47 -10.01
CA LYS A 172 -19.73 19.60 -9.07
C LYS A 172 -20.08 19.15 -7.66
N TYR A 173 -21.06 18.25 -7.54
CA TYR A 173 -21.48 17.68 -6.28
C TYR A 173 -20.37 16.86 -5.63
N TYR A 174 -19.75 15.98 -6.40
CA TYR A 174 -18.65 15.14 -5.93
C TYR A 174 -17.42 15.95 -5.50
N SER A 175 -17.07 17.02 -6.27
CA SER A 175 -16.01 17.95 -5.89
C SER A 175 -16.33 18.66 -4.57
N ALA A 176 -17.58 19.05 -4.33
CA ALA A 176 -17.95 19.70 -3.07
C ALA A 176 -17.84 18.74 -1.86
N GLU A 177 -18.27 17.48 -2.00
CA GLU A 177 -18.05 16.46 -0.97
C GLU A 177 -16.55 16.17 -0.74
N LEU A 178 -15.77 16.12 -1.83
CA LEU A 178 -14.30 15.95 -1.75
C LEU A 178 -13.69 17.12 -0.98
N ASP A 179 -14.06 18.35 -1.27
CA ASP A 179 -13.57 19.55 -0.58
C ASP A 179 -13.85 19.52 0.93
N GLU A 180 -15.02 19.06 1.35
CA GLU A 180 -15.35 18.89 2.76
C GLU A 180 -14.38 17.92 3.45
N LEU A 181 -14.02 16.80 2.78
CA LEU A 181 -13.15 15.79 3.33
C LEU A 181 -11.67 16.21 3.32
N VAL A 182 -11.17 16.76 2.21
CA VAL A 182 -9.74 17.10 2.10
C VAL A 182 -9.34 18.34 2.89
N GLN A 183 -10.29 19.21 3.23
CA GLN A 183 -10.04 20.39 4.06
C GLN A 183 -10.42 20.16 5.52
N GLY A 184 -11.39 19.26 5.76
CA GLY A 184 -11.97 19.07 7.08
C GLY A 184 -11.16 18.20 8.05
N TYR A 185 -10.41 17.19 7.59
CA TYR A 185 -9.93 16.08 8.42
C TYR A 185 -8.40 15.98 8.54
N GLY A 186 -7.69 17.10 8.33
CA GLY A 186 -6.24 17.19 8.46
C GLY A 186 -5.49 16.45 7.35
N ASP A 187 -4.22 16.14 7.58
CA ASP A 187 -3.38 15.46 6.57
C ASP A 187 -3.87 14.04 6.32
N LEU A 188 -4.10 13.72 5.05
CA LEU A 188 -4.51 12.39 4.63
C LEU A 188 -3.30 11.61 4.08
N GLN A 189 -3.15 10.35 4.52
CA GLN A 189 -2.13 9.45 3.98
C GLN A 189 -2.50 8.96 2.59
N GLU A 190 -3.77 8.65 2.41
CA GLU A 190 -4.29 8.05 1.19
C GLU A 190 -5.72 8.51 0.94
N PHE A 191 -6.05 8.75 -0.33
CA PHE A 191 -7.41 8.99 -0.79
C PHE A 191 -7.81 7.89 -1.76
N TRP A 192 -8.86 7.14 -1.42
CA TRP A 192 -9.26 5.92 -2.08
C TRP A 192 -10.45 6.14 -3.02
N LEU A 193 -10.24 5.90 -4.31
CA LEU A 193 -11.25 5.98 -5.35
C LEU A 193 -11.59 4.58 -5.84
N ASP A 194 -12.78 4.09 -5.47
CA ASP A 194 -13.29 2.80 -5.91
C ASP A 194 -14.03 2.95 -7.24
N GLY A 195 -13.58 2.23 -8.25
CA GLY A 195 -14.18 2.25 -9.59
C GLY A 195 -15.38 1.31 -9.75
N ALA A 196 -15.74 0.51 -8.74
CA ALA A 196 -16.86 -0.43 -8.83
C ALA A 196 -18.17 0.29 -9.16
N GLY A 197 -18.96 -0.30 -10.07
CA GLY A 197 -20.24 0.26 -10.49
C GLY A 197 -20.17 1.51 -11.37
N SER A 198 -18.98 2.05 -11.64
CA SER A 198 -18.78 3.27 -12.43
C SER A 198 -18.82 3.05 -13.95
N ALA A 199 -19.05 1.83 -14.42
CA ALA A 199 -19.03 1.52 -15.85
C ALA A 199 -20.05 2.37 -16.63
N GLY A 200 -19.56 3.12 -17.61
CA GLY A 200 -20.37 3.99 -18.45
C GLY A 200 -20.59 5.42 -17.91
N HIS A 201 -20.21 5.73 -16.67
CA HIS A 201 -20.19 7.10 -16.17
C HIS A 201 -18.88 7.79 -16.55
N VAL A 202 -18.94 9.08 -16.88
CA VAL A 202 -17.77 9.89 -17.23
C VAL A 202 -17.53 10.93 -16.14
N TYR A 203 -16.42 10.81 -15.44
CA TYR A 203 -15.98 11.75 -14.41
C TYR A 203 -14.91 12.69 -14.95
N ASN A 204 -14.87 13.92 -14.45
CA ASN A 204 -13.76 14.84 -14.69
C ASN A 204 -12.62 14.61 -13.69
N PHE A 205 -12.03 13.38 -13.71
CA PHE A 205 -10.94 13.04 -12.79
C PHE A 205 -9.74 13.99 -12.85
N PRO A 206 -9.29 14.52 -14.01
CA PRO A 206 -8.23 15.51 -14.01
C PRO A 206 -8.49 16.66 -13.04
N ARG A 207 -9.73 17.19 -13.04
CA ARG A 207 -10.12 18.26 -12.12
C ARG A 207 -10.19 17.79 -10.68
N ILE A 208 -10.81 16.65 -10.42
CA ILE A 208 -10.93 16.05 -9.07
C ILE A 208 -9.54 15.84 -8.45
N ILE A 209 -8.59 15.32 -9.23
CA ILE A 209 -7.21 15.10 -8.75
C ILE A 209 -6.47 16.42 -8.55
N GLU A 210 -6.65 17.42 -9.42
CA GLU A 210 -6.08 18.75 -9.25
C GLU A 210 -6.57 19.42 -7.96
N GLU A 211 -7.87 19.33 -7.68
CA GLU A 211 -8.50 19.84 -6.47
C GLU A 211 -7.96 19.15 -5.22
N LEU A 212 -7.91 17.80 -5.22
CA LEU A 212 -7.30 17.02 -4.15
C LEU A 212 -5.84 17.47 -3.91
N ARG A 213 -5.03 17.59 -4.95
CA ARG A 213 -3.62 18.01 -4.84
C ARG A 213 -3.44 19.44 -4.33
N THR A 214 -4.42 20.31 -4.55
CA THR A 214 -4.40 21.69 -4.05
C THR A 214 -4.41 21.72 -2.53
N TYR A 215 -5.24 20.90 -1.90
CA TYR A 215 -5.39 20.85 -0.44
C TYR A 215 -4.52 19.79 0.22
N GLN A 216 -4.27 18.68 -0.48
CA GLN A 216 -3.56 17.50 0.02
C GLN A 216 -2.42 17.10 -0.93
N PRO A 217 -1.35 17.91 -1.05
CA PRO A 217 -0.30 17.68 -2.05
C PRO A 217 0.51 16.40 -1.83
N ASN A 218 0.54 15.89 -0.62
CA ASN A 218 1.32 14.70 -0.23
C ASN A 218 0.50 13.41 -0.16
N THR A 219 -0.83 13.51 -0.26
CA THR A 219 -1.73 12.36 -0.20
C THR A 219 -1.56 11.48 -1.43
N LEU A 220 -1.43 10.18 -1.24
CA LEU A 220 -1.43 9.23 -2.34
C LEU A 220 -2.85 8.89 -2.76
N VAL A 221 -3.07 8.80 -4.06
CA VAL A 221 -4.36 8.43 -4.63
C VAL A 221 -4.33 6.96 -5.04
N PHE A 222 -5.16 6.16 -4.39
CA PHE A 222 -5.51 4.84 -4.89
C PHE A 222 -6.61 4.97 -5.94
N ALA A 223 -6.46 4.29 -7.06
CA ALA A 223 -7.48 4.22 -8.09
C ALA A 223 -7.46 2.84 -8.75
N ASP A 224 -8.61 2.19 -8.74
CA ASP A 224 -8.79 0.87 -9.32
C ASP A 224 -9.32 0.91 -10.78
N VAL A 225 -9.57 -0.24 -11.33
CA VAL A 225 -10.21 -0.59 -12.60
C VAL A 225 -10.42 0.59 -13.60
N ALA A 226 -11.55 1.29 -13.49
CA ALA A 226 -11.94 2.36 -14.43
C ALA A 226 -11.12 3.66 -14.23
N LEU A 227 -10.48 3.81 -13.08
CA LEU A 227 -9.81 5.02 -12.61
C LEU A 227 -8.28 4.88 -12.60
N PHE A 228 -7.77 3.75 -13.02
CA PHE A 228 -6.35 3.35 -12.92
C PHE A 228 -5.36 4.41 -13.43
N ASP A 229 -5.71 5.19 -14.44
CA ASP A 229 -4.79 6.19 -15.02
C ASP A 229 -4.53 7.39 -14.10
N TYR A 230 -5.34 7.57 -13.07
CA TYR A 230 -5.32 8.73 -12.18
C TYR A 230 -4.65 8.47 -10.83
N GLY A 231 -4.39 7.20 -10.47
CA GLY A 231 -3.82 6.84 -9.19
C GLY A 231 -2.29 6.92 -9.12
N ASP A 232 -1.77 7.16 -7.91
CA ASP A 232 -0.35 6.98 -7.56
C ASP A 232 -0.06 5.53 -7.16
N ILE A 233 -1.10 4.83 -6.70
CA ILE A 233 -1.14 3.44 -6.26
C ILE A 233 -2.01 2.68 -7.25
N ARG A 234 -1.71 1.42 -7.49
CA ARG A 234 -2.53 0.54 -8.34
C ARG A 234 -3.08 -0.63 -7.54
N TRP A 235 -4.29 -1.01 -7.84
CA TRP A 235 -4.92 -2.20 -7.31
C TRP A 235 -4.28 -3.49 -7.83
N ALA A 236 -4.23 -4.53 -6.98
CA ALA A 236 -3.73 -5.86 -7.36
C ALA A 236 -4.61 -6.59 -8.39
N GLY A 237 -5.87 -6.16 -8.56
CA GLY A 237 -6.84 -6.75 -9.48
C GLY A 237 -7.63 -7.92 -8.91
N ASN A 238 -7.54 -8.15 -7.61
CA ASN A 238 -8.30 -9.16 -6.87
C ASN A 238 -8.44 -8.76 -5.40
N GLU A 239 -9.43 -9.33 -4.71
CA GLU A 239 -9.72 -9.11 -3.28
C GLU A 239 -9.21 -10.27 -2.40
N ASP A 240 -8.29 -11.08 -2.91
CA ASP A 240 -7.70 -12.20 -2.17
C ASP A 240 -6.49 -11.77 -1.31
N GLY A 241 -6.02 -10.54 -1.48
CA GLY A 241 -4.81 -10.03 -0.84
C GLY A 241 -3.54 -10.69 -1.38
N VAL A 242 -3.51 -11.07 -2.66
CA VAL A 242 -2.39 -11.79 -3.26
C VAL A 242 -1.88 -11.05 -4.49
N VAL A 243 -0.57 -10.94 -4.62
CA VAL A 243 0.09 -10.40 -5.80
C VAL A 243 0.95 -11.46 -6.51
N PRO A 244 1.24 -11.29 -7.81
CA PRO A 244 2.13 -12.19 -8.52
C PRO A 244 3.49 -12.34 -7.81
N TYR A 245 4.11 -13.51 -7.98
CA TYR A 245 5.42 -13.76 -7.40
C TYR A 245 6.45 -12.71 -7.84
N GLU A 246 6.48 -12.34 -9.10
CA GLU A 246 7.29 -11.25 -9.64
C GLU A 246 6.46 -9.97 -9.68
N ASN A 247 6.82 -9.01 -8.83
CA ASN A 247 6.12 -7.74 -8.70
C ASN A 247 7.07 -6.57 -8.99
N TRP A 248 6.68 -5.71 -9.94
CA TRP A 248 7.41 -4.50 -10.33
C TRP A 248 6.58 -3.26 -10.05
N ASN A 249 7.22 -2.24 -9.46
CA ASN A 249 6.56 -0.97 -9.17
C ASN A 249 6.49 -0.04 -10.38
N VAL A 250 7.38 -0.20 -11.35
CA VAL A 250 7.33 0.55 -12.61
C VAL A 250 6.42 -0.17 -13.59
N ILE A 251 5.43 0.54 -14.08
CA ILE A 251 4.50 0.05 -15.10
C ILE A 251 4.53 0.95 -16.33
N ASP A 252 4.33 0.34 -17.50
CA ASP A 252 4.06 1.03 -18.76
C ASP A 252 2.56 0.94 -19.06
N ARG A 253 1.92 2.10 -19.19
CA ARG A 253 0.56 2.18 -19.68
C ARG A 253 0.47 3.28 -20.72
N HIS A 254 0.00 2.95 -21.90
CA HIS A 254 -0.12 3.86 -23.04
C HIS A 254 1.20 4.57 -23.42
N GLY A 255 2.36 3.91 -23.19
CA GLY A 255 3.68 4.47 -23.49
C GLY A 255 4.24 5.39 -22.42
N TYR A 256 3.60 5.45 -21.25
CA TYR A 256 4.05 6.24 -20.09
C TYR A 256 4.53 5.32 -18.96
N LEU A 257 5.82 5.42 -18.64
CA LEU A 257 6.40 4.74 -17.49
C LEU A 257 6.11 5.54 -16.23
N ARG A 258 5.58 4.87 -15.19
CA ARG A 258 5.32 5.47 -13.88
C ARG A 258 5.65 4.52 -12.76
N TRP A 259 6.10 5.06 -11.65
CA TRP A 259 6.14 4.31 -10.40
C TRP A 259 4.73 4.22 -9.84
N ARG A 260 4.22 3.00 -9.74
CA ARG A 260 2.91 2.70 -9.16
C ARG A 260 3.01 1.43 -8.34
N PRO A 261 3.28 1.55 -7.04
CA PRO A 261 3.30 0.40 -6.15
C PRO A 261 1.90 -0.23 -6.06
N VAL A 262 1.89 -1.52 -5.74
CA VAL A 262 0.66 -2.31 -5.67
C VAL A 262 0.10 -2.24 -4.27
N GLU A 263 -1.22 -2.04 -4.19
CA GLU A 263 -2.03 -2.35 -3.04
C GLU A 263 -2.88 -3.58 -3.33
N ALA A 264 -2.93 -4.51 -2.38
CA ALA A 264 -3.77 -5.69 -2.42
C ALA A 264 -4.62 -5.71 -1.16
N ASP A 265 -5.90 -5.61 -1.35
CA ASP A 265 -6.91 -5.60 -0.32
C ASP A 265 -7.57 -6.97 -0.16
N THR A 266 -8.03 -7.25 1.05
CA THR A 266 -8.82 -8.46 1.32
C THR A 266 -9.57 -8.29 2.64
N PRO A 267 -10.85 -8.69 2.73
CA PRO A 267 -11.56 -8.60 3.99
C PRO A 267 -11.03 -9.60 5.03
N LEU A 268 -11.06 -9.23 6.30
CA LEU A 268 -10.74 -10.13 7.42
C LEU A 268 -11.70 -11.33 7.47
N ARG A 269 -12.96 -11.11 7.10
CA ARG A 269 -14.00 -12.13 6.94
C ARG A 269 -14.17 -12.44 5.46
N LYS A 270 -14.12 -13.70 5.07
CA LYS A 270 -14.15 -14.13 3.67
C LYS A 270 -15.40 -13.59 2.96
N ALA A 271 -15.19 -12.93 1.82
CA ALA A 271 -16.20 -12.36 0.94
C ALA A 271 -17.10 -11.25 1.52
N HIS A 272 -16.78 -10.72 2.73
CA HIS A 272 -17.59 -9.69 3.36
C HIS A 272 -16.76 -8.47 3.75
N TRP A 273 -17.09 -7.32 3.18
CA TRP A 273 -16.52 -6.02 3.52
C TRP A 273 -17.26 -5.36 4.69
N PHE A 274 -18.58 -5.50 4.73
CA PHE A 274 -19.40 -5.09 5.85
C PHE A 274 -19.58 -6.23 6.86
N TRP A 275 -19.98 -5.90 8.06
CA TRP A 275 -20.32 -6.88 9.07
C TRP A 275 -21.68 -7.53 8.78
N HIS A 276 -21.75 -8.85 8.96
CA HIS A 276 -22.95 -9.68 8.88
C HIS A 276 -23.17 -10.46 10.17
N PRO A 277 -24.43 -10.68 10.60
CA PRO A 277 -24.71 -11.48 11.78
C PRO A 277 -24.41 -12.98 11.52
N ASN A 278 -23.92 -13.66 12.57
CA ASN A 278 -23.60 -15.10 12.54
C ASN A 278 -22.55 -15.51 11.50
N ASP A 279 -21.59 -14.61 11.20
CA ASP A 279 -20.58 -14.79 10.18
C ASP A 279 -19.17 -15.15 10.74
N GLU A 280 -19.09 -15.65 12.00
CA GLU A 280 -17.81 -16.00 12.65
C GLU A 280 -17.04 -17.09 11.88
N SER A 281 -17.74 -17.97 11.19
CA SER A 281 -17.11 -19.04 10.40
C SER A 281 -16.34 -18.53 9.17
N SER A 282 -16.61 -17.31 8.70
CA SER A 282 -15.91 -16.67 7.59
C SER A 282 -14.58 -16.02 8.01
N LEU A 283 -14.35 -15.85 9.31
CA LEU A 283 -13.15 -15.22 9.85
C LEU A 283 -11.88 -15.99 9.46
N LYS A 284 -10.96 -15.33 8.73
CA LYS A 284 -9.71 -15.94 8.30
C LYS A 284 -8.89 -16.42 9.51
N SER A 285 -8.33 -17.60 9.41
CA SER A 285 -7.42 -18.15 10.42
C SER A 285 -6.07 -17.42 10.43
N VAL A 286 -5.32 -17.51 11.53
CA VAL A 286 -3.97 -16.93 11.60
C VAL A 286 -3.05 -17.48 10.50
N PRO A 287 -3.02 -18.81 10.19
CA PRO A 287 -2.23 -19.30 9.06
C PRO A 287 -2.62 -18.69 7.70
N GLU A 288 -3.93 -18.47 7.44
CA GLU A 288 -4.38 -17.80 6.22
C GLU A 288 -3.89 -16.35 6.16
N LEU A 289 -3.98 -15.60 7.27
CA LEU A 289 -3.49 -14.21 7.34
C LEU A 289 -1.97 -14.10 7.17
N ILE A 290 -1.21 -15.04 7.76
CA ILE A 290 0.24 -15.14 7.54
C ILE A 290 0.56 -15.43 6.07
N SER A 291 -0.15 -16.38 5.47
CA SER A 291 0.00 -16.70 4.04
C SER A 291 -0.31 -15.48 3.16
N THR A 292 -1.37 -14.74 3.47
CA THR A 292 -1.72 -13.50 2.78
C THR A 292 -0.59 -12.46 2.92
N TYR A 293 -0.10 -12.21 4.14
CA TYR A 293 1.03 -11.29 4.36
C TYR A 293 2.27 -11.66 3.53
N GLU A 294 2.64 -12.94 3.52
CA GLU A 294 3.79 -13.41 2.75
C GLU A 294 3.59 -13.32 1.23
N GLN A 295 2.34 -13.45 0.76
CA GLN A 295 2.00 -13.36 -0.66
C GLN A 295 1.71 -11.93 -1.12
N THR A 296 1.66 -10.96 -0.21
CA THR A 296 1.46 -9.54 -0.47
C THR A 296 2.70 -8.75 -0.08
N VAL A 297 2.91 -8.51 1.21
CA VAL A 297 4.06 -7.75 1.74
C VAL A 297 5.37 -8.47 1.41
N GLY A 298 5.40 -9.79 1.56
CA GLY A 298 6.54 -10.62 1.18
C GLY A 298 6.81 -10.68 -0.32
N ARG A 299 6.01 -10.00 -1.14
CA ARG A 299 6.21 -9.81 -2.59
C ARG A 299 6.29 -8.33 -2.98
N GLY A 300 6.56 -7.46 -2.00
CA GLY A 300 6.80 -6.04 -2.21
C GLY A 300 5.56 -5.20 -2.48
N ALA A 301 4.38 -5.68 -2.10
CA ALA A 301 3.11 -4.96 -2.20
C ALA A 301 2.60 -4.53 -0.81
N GLN A 302 1.63 -3.63 -0.77
CA GLN A 302 0.92 -3.22 0.43
C GLN A 302 -0.26 -4.15 0.69
N LEU A 303 -0.47 -4.57 1.93
CA LEU A 303 -1.64 -5.33 2.35
C LEU A 303 -2.63 -4.40 3.04
N VAL A 304 -3.86 -4.31 2.52
CA VAL A 304 -4.98 -3.62 3.18
C VAL A 304 -6.02 -4.64 3.63
N LEU A 305 -6.23 -4.70 4.94
CA LEU A 305 -7.15 -5.65 5.55
C LEU A 305 -8.51 -4.99 5.83
N GLY A 306 -9.58 -5.52 5.22
CA GLY A 306 -10.95 -5.07 5.44
C GLY A 306 -11.44 -5.42 6.84
N ILE A 307 -11.93 -4.43 7.58
CA ILE A 307 -12.37 -4.54 8.96
C ILE A 307 -13.76 -3.91 9.09
N ALA A 308 -14.69 -4.61 9.72
CA ALA A 308 -16.08 -4.19 9.80
C ALA A 308 -16.61 -4.19 11.25
N PRO A 309 -16.90 -3.02 11.81
CA PRO A 309 -17.64 -2.91 13.05
C PRO A 309 -19.08 -3.41 12.92
N ASP A 310 -19.62 -3.99 13.98
CA ASP A 310 -21.00 -4.45 14.04
C ASP A 310 -22.00 -3.31 14.30
N GLN A 311 -23.29 -3.63 14.40
CA GLN A 311 -24.36 -2.64 14.62
C GLN A 311 -24.23 -1.86 15.95
N ARG A 312 -23.46 -2.36 16.91
CA ARG A 312 -23.14 -1.60 18.14
C ARG A 312 -22.17 -0.45 17.88
N GLY A 313 -21.39 -0.51 16.79
CA GLY A 313 -20.26 0.37 16.50
C GLY A 313 -18.97 -0.12 17.14
N LEU A 314 -18.86 -1.42 17.41
CA LEU A 314 -17.69 -2.09 17.97
C LEU A 314 -17.17 -3.16 17.00
N LEU A 315 -15.88 -3.41 17.02
CA LEU A 315 -15.37 -4.64 16.39
C LEU A 315 -15.82 -5.85 17.21
N PRO A 316 -16.27 -6.94 16.54
CA PRO A 316 -16.55 -8.20 17.22
C PRO A 316 -15.34 -8.72 17.98
N GLU A 317 -15.57 -9.31 19.15
CA GLU A 317 -14.51 -9.83 20.01
C GLU A 317 -13.62 -10.86 19.32
N ALA A 318 -14.22 -11.69 18.44
CA ALA A 318 -13.47 -12.69 17.64
C ALA A 318 -12.49 -12.02 16.67
N ASP A 319 -12.88 -10.88 16.07
CA ASP A 319 -12.04 -10.13 15.13
C ASP A 319 -10.88 -9.46 15.88
N ILE A 320 -11.15 -8.85 17.05
CA ILE A 320 -10.12 -8.28 17.91
C ILE A 320 -9.09 -9.34 18.31
N GLN A 321 -9.56 -10.50 18.75
CA GLN A 321 -8.68 -11.60 19.14
C GLN A 321 -7.84 -12.08 17.96
N ARG A 322 -8.45 -12.24 16.77
CA ARG A 322 -7.75 -12.66 15.56
C ARG A 322 -6.68 -11.66 15.11
N LEU A 323 -6.95 -10.37 15.14
CA LEU A 323 -5.97 -9.33 14.84
C LEU A 323 -4.78 -9.36 15.80
N LYS A 324 -5.05 -9.56 17.10
CA LYS A 324 -4.02 -9.70 18.12
C LYS A 324 -3.16 -10.95 17.90
N GLU A 325 -3.78 -12.09 17.60
CA GLU A 325 -3.10 -13.35 17.30
C GLU A 325 -2.23 -13.22 16.03
N PHE A 326 -2.76 -12.61 14.98
CA PHE A 326 -2.03 -12.35 13.74
C PHE A 326 -0.78 -11.51 13.99
N GLY A 327 -0.90 -10.38 14.69
CA GLY A 327 0.24 -9.54 15.02
C GLY A 327 1.28 -10.27 15.90
N ALA A 328 0.82 -11.10 16.85
CA ALA A 328 1.73 -11.93 17.65
C ALA A 328 2.48 -12.94 16.79
N ALA A 329 1.78 -13.62 15.87
CA ALA A 329 2.39 -14.59 14.95
C ALA A 329 3.42 -13.93 14.02
N LEU A 330 3.16 -12.74 13.48
CA LEU A 330 4.12 -11.98 12.67
C LEU A 330 5.39 -11.63 13.46
N ARG A 331 5.22 -11.09 14.68
CA ARG A 331 6.37 -10.77 15.56
C ARG A 331 7.18 -12.01 15.94
N GLN A 332 6.54 -13.15 16.18
CA GLN A 332 7.21 -14.40 16.46
C GLN A 332 7.98 -14.90 15.25
N ARG A 333 7.36 -14.86 14.07
CA ARG A 333 7.90 -15.40 12.82
C ARG A 333 9.08 -14.59 12.26
N TYR A 334 9.02 -13.25 12.39
CA TYR A 334 10.01 -12.31 11.83
C TYR A 334 10.79 -11.52 12.87
N GLY A 335 10.54 -11.70 14.16
CA GLY A 335 11.29 -11.05 15.23
C GLY A 335 12.62 -11.72 15.59
N ASN A 336 12.90 -12.91 15.04
CA ASN A 336 14.10 -13.68 15.35
C ASN A 336 15.08 -13.73 14.16
N ASN A 337 15.57 -12.55 13.73
CA ASN A 337 16.57 -12.47 12.67
C ASN A 337 17.87 -13.17 13.10
N LEU A 338 18.20 -14.28 12.43
CA LEU A 338 19.38 -15.08 12.72
C LEU A 338 20.68 -14.38 12.29
N VAL A 339 20.62 -13.51 11.28
CA VAL A 339 21.79 -12.72 10.84
C VAL A 339 22.23 -11.82 11.99
N ALA A 340 21.34 -10.98 12.51
CA ALA A 340 21.66 -10.04 13.59
C ALA A 340 22.21 -10.73 14.86
N ARG A 341 21.79 -12.00 15.11
CA ARG A 341 22.20 -12.76 16.32
C ARG A 341 23.50 -13.51 16.20
N HIS A 342 23.86 -13.94 15.00
CA HIS A 342 24.94 -14.92 14.80
C HIS A 342 26.04 -14.45 13.85
N ILE A 343 25.89 -13.25 13.26
CA ILE A 343 26.85 -12.72 12.30
C ILE A 343 28.23 -12.56 12.95
N LYS A 344 29.26 -12.96 12.21
CA LYS A 344 30.62 -12.52 12.44
C LYS A 344 30.79 -11.20 11.70
N ALA A 345 31.28 -10.15 12.41
CA ALA A 345 31.43 -8.82 11.85
C ALA A 345 31.94 -8.81 10.40
N THR A 346 31.16 -8.23 9.52
CA THR A 346 31.46 -8.01 8.10
C THR A 346 31.21 -6.55 7.78
N PRO A 347 32.17 -5.64 8.10
CA PRO A 347 31.95 -4.18 8.01
C PRO A 347 31.50 -3.72 6.62
N GLU A 348 31.88 -4.44 5.58
CA GLU A 348 31.51 -4.13 4.19
C GLU A 348 29.98 -4.21 3.95
N PHE A 349 29.27 -5.07 4.70
CA PHE A 349 27.84 -5.34 4.49
C PHE A 349 26.96 -4.90 5.66
N GLU A 350 27.54 -4.24 6.67
CA GLU A 350 26.88 -3.88 7.93
C GLU A 350 25.56 -3.12 7.68
N LEU A 351 25.57 -2.17 6.75
CA LEU A 351 24.40 -1.34 6.40
C LEU A 351 23.24 -2.08 5.72
N ALA A 352 23.38 -3.34 5.39
CA ALA A 352 22.28 -4.19 4.92
C ALA A 352 21.88 -5.27 5.95
N LEU A 353 22.44 -5.22 7.18
CA LEU A 353 22.32 -6.27 8.18
C LEU A 353 22.02 -5.72 9.58
N ASP A 354 21.93 -4.37 9.71
CA ASP A 354 21.82 -3.66 10.99
C ASP A 354 20.38 -3.50 11.50
N GLY A 355 19.40 -3.74 10.63
CA GLY A 355 17.97 -3.58 10.95
C GLY A 355 17.51 -2.12 10.94
N ASP A 356 18.36 -1.20 10.46
CA ASP A 356 18.03 0.21 10.31
C ASP A 356 17.39 0.44 8.91
N PRO A 357 16.12 0.85 8.83
CA PRO A 357 15.45 1.08 7.55
C PRO A 357 16.02 2.26 6.75
N ASP A 358 16.84 3.11 7.34
CA ASP A 358 17.40 4.29 6.69
C ASP A 358 18.81 4.06 6.13
N THR A 359 19.37 2.85 6.32
CA THR A 359 20.68 2.46 5.79
C THR A 359 20.54 1.43 4.66
N PHE A 360 21.59 1.32 3.85
CA PHE A 360 21.66 0.33 2.77
C PHE A 360 23.11 0.08 2.31
N TRP A 361 23.35 -1.12 1.85
CA TRP A 361 24.55 -1.47 1.13
C TRP A 361 24.39 -1.25 -0.37
N SER A 362 25.46 -0.78 -1.04
CA SER A 362 25.51 -0.57 -2.48
C SER A 362 26.47 -1.54 -3.15
N ALA A 363 26.07 -2.15 -4.23
CA ALA A 363 26.96 -2.88 -5.13
C ALA A 363 28.06 -1.92 -5.69
N PRO A 364 29.20 -2.45 -6.17
CA PRO A 364 30.22 -1.63 -6.83
C PRO A 364 29.63 -0.81 -7.97
N THR A 365 30.03 0.46 -8.06
CA THR A 365 29.54 1.38 -9.10
C THR A 365 29.73 0.80 -10.50
N GLY A 366 28.69 0.87 -11.32
CA GLY A 366 28.69 0.35 -12.71
C GLY A 366 28.57 -1.17 -12.82
N SER A 367 28.46 -1.90 -11.68
CA SER A 367 28.24 -3.34 -11.73
C SER A 367 26.74 -3.66 -11.81
N HIS A 368 26.41 -4.58 -12.73
CA HIS A 368 25.08 -5.21 -12.84
C HIS A 368 25.00 -6.57 -12.16
N HIS A 369 26.06 -6.96 -11.48
CA HIS A 369 26.19 -8.19 -10.68
C HIS A 369 26.87 -7.85 -9.37
N ALA A 370 26.45 -8.46 -8.29
CA ALA A 370 27.06 -8.22 -6.98
C ALA A 370 26.82 -9.40 -6.03
N VAL A 371 27.62 -9.45 -4.98
CA VAL A 371 27.51 -10.48 -3.93
C VAL A 371 27.54 -9.80 -2.56
N LEU A 372 26.54 -10.06 -1.74
CA LEU A 372 26.52 -9.76 -0.32
C LEU A 372 26.75 -11.08 0.43
N GLU A 373 27.88 -11.22 1.13
CA GLU A 373 28.26 -12.44 1.85
C GLU A 373 28.18 -12.26 3.37
N VAL A 374 27.55 -13.21 4.03
CA VAL A 374 27.39 -13.26 5.49
C VAL A 374 28.11 -14.49 6.04
N ASN A 375 28.94 -14.27 7.06
CA ASN A 375 29.67 -15.32 7.77
C ASN A 375 29.16 -15.43 9.21
N PHE A 376 28.90 -16.66 9.65
CA PHE A 376 28.45 -16.94 11.01
C PHE A 376 29.58 -17.56 11.84
N ALA A 377 29.59 -17.29 13.15
CA ALA A 377 30.58 -17.87 14.07
C ALA A 377 30.47 -19.41 14.18
N ALA A 378 29.24 -19.93 13.97
CA ALA A 378 28.95 -21.36 13.91
C ALA A 378 27.87 -21.62 12.86
N PRO A 379 27.75 -22.86 12.33
CA PRO A 379 26.68 -23.19 11.40
C PRO A 379 25.28 -22.92 12.01
N ILE A 380 24.40 -22.23 11.28
CA ILE A 380 23.00 -22.00 11.64
C ILE A 380 22.07 -22.70 10.66
N THR A 381 20.90 -23.10 11.12
CA THR A 381 19.82 -23.65 10.27
C THR A 381 18.81 -22.56 9.98
N PHE A 382 18.38 -22.49 8.73
CA PHE A 382 17.37 -21.52 8.26
C PHE A 382 16.65 -22.09 7.03
N ASP A 383 15.41 -21.62 6.82
CA ASP A 383 14.53 -22.04 5.72
C ASP A 383 13.78 -20.87 5.07
N ARG A 384 14.11 -19.65 5.50
CA ARG A 384 13.45 -18.43 5.02
C ARG A 384 14.45 -17.28 4.97
N ALA A 385 14.39 -16.51 3.89
CA ALA A 385 15.15 -15.28 3.72
C ALA A 385 14.18 -14.11 3.51
N LEU A 386 14.51 -12.95 4.11
CA LEU A 386 13.89 -11.68 3.83
C LEU A 386 14.95 -10.74 3.25
N THR A 387 14.65 -10.17 2.09
CA THR A 387 15.52 -9.21 1.43
C THR A 387 14.72 -7.96 1.06
N MET A 388 15.31 -6.78 1.26
CA MET A 388 14.71 -5.49 0.89
C MET A 388 15.65 -4.72 -0.01
N GLU A 389 15.11 -4.16 -1.09
CA GLU A 389 15.83 -3.27 -2.00
C GLU A 389 15.62 -1.83 -1.56
N TRP A 390 16.67 -0.97 -1.67
CA TRP A 390 16.57 0.46 -1.38
C TRP A 390 15.89 1.20 -2.54
N LEU A 391 14.58 1.41 -2.42
CA LEU A 391 13.73 1.88 -3.51
C LEU A 391 13.90 3.36 -3.89
N ASN A 392 14.48 4.19 -3.05
CA ASN A 392 14.72 5.62 -3.38
C ASN A 392 15.57 5.80 -4.65
N ALA A 393 16.39 4.78 -4.99
CA ALA A 393 17.14 4.75 -6.24
C ALA A 393 16.36 4.16 -7.43
N GLY A 394 15.24 3.48 -7.18
CA GLY A 394 14.45 2.69 -8.12
C GLY A 394 14.50 1.20 -7.79
N GLN A 395 13.72 0.39 -8.47
CA GLN A 395 13.73 -1.08 -8.37
C GLN A 395 14.56 -1.66 -9.52
N HIS A 396 15.72 -2.23 -9.22
CA HIS A 396 16.70 -2.59 -10.24
C HIS A 396 17.07 -4.07 -10.29
N ILE A 397 16.90 -4.82 -9.19
CA ILE A 397 17.34 -6.22 -9.12
C ILE A 397 16.36 -7.10 -9.89
N GLN A 398 16.87 -7.71 -10.98
CA GLN A 398 16.08 -8.52 -11.91
C GLN A 398 16.17 -10.01 -11.62
N LYS A 399 17.34 -10.49 -11.15
CA LYS A 399 17.58 -11.90 -10.82
C LYS A 399 18.57 -11.98 -9.67
N TYR A 400 18.29 -12.87 -8.73
CA TYR A 400 19.17 -13.15 -7.61
C TYR A 400 19.12 -14.64 -7.22
N ALA A 401 20.10 -15.08 -6.45
CA ALA A 401 20.14 -16.40 -5.84
C ALA A 401 20.59 -16.29 -4.39
N LEU A 402 20.03 -17.15 -3.53
CA LEU A 402 20.57 -17.43 -2.22
C LEU A 402 21.45 -18.67 -2.31
N GLU A 403 22.69 -18.57 -1.85
CA GLU A 403 23.67 -19.65 -1.92
C GLU A 403 24.35 -19.88 -0.58
N ILE A 404 24.65 -21.14 -0.28
CA ILE A 404 25.41 -21.55 0.91
C ILE A 404 26.75 -22.14 0.52
N ASN A 405 27.77 -21.96 1.35
CA ASN A 405 29.05 -22.60 1.13
C ASN A 405 29.11 -23.96 1.81
N ARG A 406 29.41 -25.02 1.04
CA ARG A 406 29.70 -26.37 1.55
C ARG A 406 31.05 -26.80 1.00
N ASN A 407 32.00 -27.03 1.91
CA ASN A 407 33.35 -27.50 1.58
C ASN A 407 34.05 -26.67 0.50
N GLY A 408 33.93 -25.32 0.59
CA GLY A 408 34.52 -24.40 -0.36
C GLY A 408 33.74 -24.17 -1.68
N LYS A 409 32.61 -24.86 -1.88
CA LYS A 409 31.75 -24.71 -3.07
C LYS A 409 30.46 -23.98 -2.70
N TRP A 410 30.06 -23.03 -3.54
CA TRP A 410 28.78 -22.38 -3.43
C TRP A 410 27.68 -23.24 -4.05
N ILE A 411 26.60 -23.47 -3.30
CA ILE A 411 25.45 -24.28 -3.69
C ILE A 411 24.23 -23.38 -3.59
N GLN A 412 23.50 -23.24 -4.69
CA GLN A 412 22.26 -22.50 -4.76
C GLN A 412 21.17 -23.24 -3.97
N VAL A 413 20.51 -22.55 -3.03
CA VAL A 413 19.37 -23.04 -2.26
C VAL A 413 18.06 -22.42 -2.70
N PHE A 414 18.13 -21.22 -3.27
CA PHE A 414 16.99 -20.53 -3.82
C PHE A 414 17.40 -19.65 -5.01
N LYS A 415 16.46 -19.37 -5.92
CA LYS A 415 16.62 -18.41 -7.01
C LYS A 415 15.31 -17.66 -7.22
N GLY A 416 15.39 -16.34 -7.35
CA GLY A 416 14.25 -15.47 -7.52
C GLY A 416 14.45 -14.38 -8.57
N ASN A 417 13.37 -13.72 -8.90
CA ASN A 417 13.32 -12.53 -9.74
C ASN A 417 12.68 -11.42 -8.93
N ALA A 418 13.11 -10.16 -9.14
CA ALA A 418 12.58 -8.95 -8.51
C ALA A 418 12.56 -9.03 -6.96
N ILE A 419 13.28 -8.15 -6.31
CA ILE A 419 13.23 -8.03 -4.84
C ILE A 419 12.15 -7.00 -4.46
N GLY A 420 12.32 -5.74 -4.86
CA GLY A 420 11.40 -4.66 -4.52
C GLY A 420 11.47 -4.27 -3.05
N HIS A 421 10.37 -3.68 -2.54
CA HIS A 421 10.32 -3.18 -1.15
C HIS A 421 10.69 -4.26 -0.13
N LYS A 422 10.04 -5.42 -0.21
CA LYS A 422 10.30 -6.58 0.64
C LYS A 422 10.08 -7.88 -0.12
N ARG A 423 10.99 -8.82 0.05
CA ARG A 423 10.92 -10.15 -0.51
C ARG A 423 11.09 -11.19 0.57
N ILE A 424 10.13 -12.10 0.70
CA ILE A 424 10.21 -13.26 1.59
C ILE A 424 10.25 -14.52 0.73
N ASP A 425 11.34 -15.28 0.85
CA ASP A 425 11.56 -16.51 0.10
C ASP A 425 11.64 -17.70 1.05
N HIS A 426 10.93 -18.77 0.71
CA HIS A 426 10.90 -20.03 1.43
C HIS A 426 11.66 -21.11 0.66
N PHE A 427 12.40 -21.93 1.36
CA PHE A 427 13.15 -23.05 0.79
C PHE A 427 13.31 -24.19 1.80
N THR A 428 13.74 -25.37 1.35
CA THR A 428 14.03 -26.50 2.23
C THR A 428 15.09 -26.10 3.27
N PRO A 429 14.91 -26.43 4.57
CA PRO A 429 15.84 -26.06 5.61
C PRO A 429 17.29 -26.47 5.28
N VAL A 430 18.21 -25.53 5.45
CA VAL A 430 19.64 -25.74 5.22
C VAL A 430 20.44 -25.28 6.42
N THR A 431 21.60 -25.92 6.64
CA THR A 431 22.56 -25.53 7.69
C THR A 431 23.88 -25.10 7.06
N ALA A 432 24.34 -23.89 7.40
CA ALA A 432 25.57 -23.32 6.85
C ALA A 432 26.19 -22.29 7.81
N SER A 433 27.51 -22.10 7.69
CA SER A 433 28.26 -21.03 8.36
C SER A 433 28.59 -19.86 7.43
N ARG A 434 28.39 -20.03 6.12
CA ARG A 434 28.58 -18.97 5.11
C ARG A 434 27.43 -18.99 4.14
N VAL A 435 26.81 -17.83 3.94
CA VAL A 435 25.65 -17.60 3.07
C VAL A 435 25.94 -16.37 2.22
N ARG A 436 25.45 -16.33 0.99
CA ARG A 436 25.49 -15.13 0.19
C ARG A 436 24.19 -14.88 -0.58
N LEU A 437 23.81 -13.63 -0.66
CA LEU A 437 22.88 -13.12 -1.65
C LEU A 437 23.71 -12.80 -2.91
N ASN A 438 23.47 -13.54 -3.97
CA ASN A 438 24.14 -13.38 -5.25
C ASN A 438 23.19 -12.66 -6.22
N ILE A 439 23.43 -11.39 -6.51
CA ILE A 439 22.68 -10.59 -7.49
C ILE A 439 23.19 -10.96 -8.87
N LEU A 440 22.38 -11.73 -9.59
CA LEU A 440 22.72 -12.31 -10.89
C LEU A 440 22.47 -11.35 -12.07
N SER A 441 21.57 -10.38 -11.89
CA SER A 441 21.28 -9.36 -12.89
C SER A 441 20.57 -8.17 -12.24
N SER A 442 21.02 -6.97 -12.58
CA SER A 442 20.40 -5.71 -12.17
C SER A 442 20.41 -4.73 -13.35
N SER A 443 19.33 -3.95 -13.50
CA SER A 443 19.22 -2.93 -14.58
C SER A 443 20.07 -1.69 -14.33
N ALA A 444 20.41 -1.41 -13.05
CA ALA A 444 21.33 -0.37 -12.60
C ALA A 444 22.10 -0.88 -11.38
N GLN A 445 22.86 -0.01 -10.69
CA GLN A 445 23.55 -0.35 -9.45
C GLN A 445 22.52 -0.88 -8.42
N ALA A 446 22.77 -2.07 -7.88
CA ALA A 446 21.91 -2.66 -6.87
C ALA A 446 22.17 -2.04 -5.49
N HIS A 447 21.10 -1.84 -4.74
CA HIS A 447 21.13 -1.37 -3.36
C HIS A 447 20.29 -2.29 -2.49
N ILE A 448 20.89 -2.90 -1.47
CA ILE A 448 20.19 -3.75 -0.50
C ILE A 448 20.01 -2.98 0.79
N ARG A 449 18.75 -2.80 1.18
CA ARG A 449 18.35 -2.16 2.44
C ARG A 449 18.52 -3.12 3.61
N GLU A 450 18.01 -4.37 3.43
CA GLU A 450 18.06 -5.39 4.47
C GLU A 450 18.21 -6.79 3.88
N PHE A 451 18.96 -7.65 4.58
CA PHE A 451 19.05 -9.08 4.35
C PHE A 451 18.99 -9.84 5.66
N GLN A 452 17.96 -10.66 5.83
CA GLN A 452 17.66 -11.37 7.08
C GLN A 452 17.37 -12.85 6.80
N LEU A 453 17.64 -13.72 7.79
CA LEU A 453 17.39 -15.15 7.71
C LEU A 453 16.57 -15.63 8.94
N PHE A 454 15.68 -16.59 8.70
CA PHE A 454 14.78 -17.13 9.72
C PHE A 454 14.70 -18.64 9.63
N ASP A 455 14.28 -19.27 10.74
CA ASP A 455 14.10 -20.72 10.86
C ASP A 455 12.68 -20.98 11.42
N SER A 456 11.86 -21.72 10.67
CA SER A 456 10.47 -22.03 11.02
C SER A 456 10.32 -22.81 12.32
N LYS A 457 11.37 -23.46 12.82
CA LYS A 457 11.34 -24.12 14.15
C LYS A 457 11.03 -23.15 15.30
N TYR A 458 11.22 -21.85 15.10
CA TYR A 458 10.89 -20.83 16.08
C TYR A 458 9.45 -20.31 15.96
N ASP A 459 8.72 -20.67 14.90
CA ASP A 459 7.35 -20.23 14.65
C ASP A 459 6.36 -20.81 15.68
N SER A 460 6.64 -21.98 16.28
CA SER A 460 5.75 -22.72 17.18
C SER A 460 6.08 -22.64 18.68
N LYS A 461 7.12 -21.92 19.09
CA LYS A 461 7.56 -21.91 20.51
C LYS A 461 6.69 -21.10 21.47
N GLY A 462 5.64 -20.40 20.98
CA GLY A 462 4.72 -19.59 21.79
C GLY A 462 3.57 -20.35 22.45
N GLU A 463 3.18 -21.51 21.92
CA GLU A 463 1.95 -22.21 22.35
C GLU A 463 2.12 -23.14 23.56
N SER A 464 3.33 -23.49 23.99
CA SER A 464 3.57 -24.57 24.96
C SER A 464 3.70 -24.17 26.42
N LYS A 465 3.31 -22.97 26.87
CA LYS A 465 3.47 -22.55 28.28
C LYS A 465 2.19 -22.25 29.06
N ASN A 466 1.01 -22.38 28.49
CA ASN A 466 -0.25 -22.06 29.24
C ASN A 466 -1.16 -23.25 29.58
N ASP A 467 -0.90 -24.48 29.10
CA ASP A 467 -1.81 -25.62 29.35
C ASP A 467 -1.46 -26.51 30.53
N SER A 468 -0.52 -26.13 31.40
CA SER A 468 -0.12 -27.00 32.52
C SER A 468 -0.35 -26.41 33.92
N LYS A 469 -1.38 -25.58 34.15
CA LYS A 469 -1.73 -25.10 35.51
C LYS A 469 -3.24 -25.10 35.81
N HIS A 470 -3.98 -26.09 35.40
CA HIS A 470 -5.28 -26.40 36.00
C HIS A 470 -5.63 -27.88 35.79
N ALA A 471 -4.94 -28.75 36.51
CA ALA A 471 -5.44 -30.07 36.88
C ALA A 471 -4.90 -30.42 38.25
N SER A 472 -5.79 -30.46 39.19
CA SER A 472 -5.83 -31.27 40.39
C SER A 472 -6.07 -30.49 41.70
N PRO A 473 -6.72 -31.12 42.65
CA PRO A 473 -7.87 -32.07 42.60
C PRO A 473 -9.12 -31.39 43.17
#